data_f500590084342bdae2c89a654134b447
#
_entry.id   f500590084342bdae2c89a654134b447
#
_cell.length_a   1.000
_cell.length_b   1.000
_cell.length_c   1.000
_cell.angle_alpha   90.00
_cell.angle_beta   90.00
_cell.angle_gamma   90.00
#
_symmetry.space_group_name_H-M   'P 1'
#
loop_
_entity.id
_entity.type
_entity.pdbx_description
1 polymer ?
#
loop_
_entity_poly.entity_id
_entity_poly.type
_entity_poly.pdbx_seq_one_letter_code
_entity_poly.pdbx_strand_id
1 'polypeptide(L)'
;MSDISSQKKFRFDKMSLIAILSVTFIASTSYAISRFVIEQQKPGKEDTLRLANEAYDRGDFQNSSYLYQRYIDVFDGENISVLIDYGYSLHNVGNSSKGIEILKVVLKKQPNNAFALFNIAVIYYRDGDKSKAKEWMNKCVEKGDAPEIVEKATLLLQQM
;
A
#
# COMPACT_ATOMS: atom_id res chain seq x y z
N MET A 1 -36.35 32.31 49.06
CA MET A 1 -35.07 32.47 48.38
C MET A 1 -34.78 31.16 47.73
N SER A 2 -34.98 31.08 46.44
CA SER A 2 -34.22 30.22 45.51
C SER A 2 -34.94 30.24 44.19
N ASP A 3 -34.37 30.99 43.36
CA ASP A 3 -34.79 31.15 41.94
C ASP A 3 -34.43 29.83 41.23
N ILE A 4 -35.45 29.08 40.83
CA ILE A 4 -35.25 27.88 40.05
C ILE A 4 -35.32 28.28 38.59
N SER A 5 -34.17 28.24 37.96
CA SER A 5 -33.91 28.42 36.55
C SER A 5 -35.05 27.91 35.67
N SER A 6 -35.71 28.83 34.98
CA SER A 6 -36.62 28.55 33.86
C SER A 6 -35.85 27.92 32.74
N GLN A 7 -35.84 26.60 32.68
CA GLN A 7 -35.45 25.87 31.50
C GLN A 7 -36.45 26.13 30.37
N LYS A 8 -36.13 27.04 29.45
CA LYS A 8 -36.88 27.25 28.23
C LYS A 8 -36.87 25.91 27.44
N LYS A 9 -37.94 25.12 27.55
CA LYS A 9 -38.19 23.99 26.64
C LYS A 9 -38.31 24.54 25.21
N PHE A 10 -37.30 24.33 24.41
CA PHE A 10 -37.35 24.58 22.97
C PHE A 10 -38.41 23.67 22.36
N ARG A 11 -39.60 24.17 22.05
CA ARG A 11 -40.66 23.47 21.30
C ARG A 11 -40.50 23.86 19.85
N PHE A 12 -39.95 22.97 19.05
CA PHE A 12 -40.01 23.09 17.59
C PHE A 12 -41.46 22.96 17.15
N ASP A 13 -41.95 23.88 16.33
CA ASP A 13 -43.23 23.71 15.67
C ASP A 13 -43.13 22.65 14.55
N LYS A 14 -44.27 22.16 14.08
CA LYS A 14 -44.32 21.12 13.04
C LYS A 14 -43.61 21.55 11.75
N MET A 15 -43.67 22.82 11.40
CA MET A 15 -43.04 23.39 10.21
C MET A 15 -41.50 23.40 10.32
N SER A 16 -40.98 23.82 11.46
CA SER A 16 -39.54 23.77 11.74
C SER A 16 -39.00 22.33 11.73
N LEU A 17 -39.75 21.39 12.26
CA LEU A 17 -39.34 19.97 12.27
C LEU A 17 -39.32 19.39 10.83
N ILE A 18 -40.31 19.71 10.01
CA ILE A 18 -40.35 19.29 8.59
C ILE A 18 -39.17 19.92 7.83
N ALA A 19 -38.91 21.20 8.05
CA ALA A 19 -37.78 21.87 7.39
C ALA A 19 -36.42 21.24 7.78
N ILE A 20 -36.18 20.93 9.04
CA ILE A 20 -34.97 20.24 9.50
C ILE A 20 -34.86 18.86 8.88
N LEU A 21 -35.95 18.08 8.87
CA LEU A 21 -35.94 16.73 8.29
C LEU A 21 -35.71 16.76 6.77
N SER A 22 -36.26 17.74 6.05
CA SER A 22 -36.05 17.87 4.60
C SER A 22 -34.58 18.28 4.29
N VAL A 23 -33.98 19.20 5.05
CA VAL A 23 -32.57 19.59 4.88
C VAL A 23 -31.63 18.42 5.17
N THR A 24 -31.88 17.66 6.24
CA THR A 24 -31.07 16.49 6.57
C THR A 24 -31.20 15.38 5.52
N PHE A 25 -32.41 15.15 4.99
CA PHE A 25 -32.63 14.19 3.91
C PHE A 25 -31.90 14.60 2.62
N ILE A 26 -31.99 15.87 2.20
CA ILE A 26 -31.27 16.38 1.02
C ILE A 26 -29.77 16.27 1.21
N ALA A 27 -29.24 16.64 2.38
CA ALA A 27 -27.81 16.53 2.67
C ALA A 27 -27.34 15.07 2.63
N SER A 28 -28.10 14.13 3.19
CA SER A 28 -27.75 12.71 3.20
C SER A 28 -27.80 12.09 1.80
N THR A 29 -28.77 12.45 0.98
CA THR A 29 -28.87 11.95 -0.42
C THR A 29 -27.75 12.55 -1.28
N SER A 30 -27.44 13.84 -1.14
CA SER A 30 -26.33 14.48 -1.85
C SER A 30 -24.98 13.85 -1.47
N TYR A 31 -24.77 13.55 -0.19
CA TYR A 31 -23.58 12.85 0.28
C TYR A 31 -23.48 11.44 -0.32
N ALA A 32 -24.57 10.68 -0.32
CA ALA A 32 -24.61 9.34 -0.90
C ALA A 32 -24.32 9.34 -2.40
N ILE A 33 -24.90 10.29 -3.15
CA ILE A 33 -24.64 10.45 -4.59
C ILE A 33 -23.18 10.83 -4.82
N SER A 34 -22.65 11.78 -4.06
CA SER A 34 -21.24 12.18 -4.18
C SER A 34 -20.30 11.01 -3.92
N ARG A 35 -20.55 10.23 -2.88
CA ARG A 35 -19.79 9.02 -2.57
C ARG A 35 -19.87 7.99 -3.69
N PHE A 36 -21.05 7.77 -4.25
CA PHE A 36 -21.25 6.85 -5.37
C PHE A 36 -20.48 7.29 -6.61
N VAL A 37 -20.55 8.58 -6.98
CA VAL A 37 -19.82 9.13 -8.14
C VAL A 37 -18.30 9.02 -7.93
N ILE A 38 -17.78 9.36 -6.74
CA ILE A 38 -16.36 9.23 -6.41
C ILE A 38 -15.90 7.78 -6.52
N GLU A 39 -16.72 6.83 -6.03
CA GLU A 39 -16.38 5.41 -6.10
C GLU A 39 -16.30 4.90 -7.54
N GLN A 40 -17.22 5.36 -8.42
CA GLN A 40 -17.20 5.03 -9.84
C GLN A 40 -15.99 5.61 -10.60
N GLN A 41 -15.37 6.66 -10.06
CA GLN A 41 -14.19 7.29 -10.66
C GLN A 41 -12.87 6.66 -10.21
N LYS A 42 -12.89 5.73 -9.25
CA LYS A 42 -11.67 5.04 -8.83
C LYS A 42 -11.17 4.13 -9.95
N PRO A 43 -9.85 4.12 -10.21
CA PRO A 43 -9.28 3.22 -11.20
C PRO A 43 -9.64 1.77 -10.91
N GLY A 44 -10.01 1.03 -11.95
CA GLY A 44 -10.22 -0.41 -11.88
C GLY A 44 -8.92 -1.19 -11.64
N LYS A 45 -9.03 -2.52 -11.62
CA LYS A 45 -7.88 -3.42 -11.37
C LYS A 45 -6.71 -3.13 -12.31
N GLU A 46 -6.96 -3.17 -13.61
CA GLU A 46 -5.92 -3.02 -14.65
C GLU A 46 -5.31 -1.61 -14.63
N ASP A 47 -6.14 -0.58 -14.50
CA ASP A 47 -5.65 0.80 -14.42
C ASP A 47 -4.86 1.05 -13.15
N THR A 48 -5.28 0.50 -12.01
CA THR A 48 -4.51 0.63 -10.75
C THR A 48 -3.14 0.00 -10.90
N LEU A 49 -3.04 -1.21 -11.49
CA LEU A 49 -1.77 -1.87 -11.71
C LEU A 49 -0.88 -1.12 -12.70
N ARG A 50 -1.44 -0.69 -13.82
CA ARG A 50 -0.72 0.09 -14.83
C ARG A 50 -0.14 1.38 -14.22
N LEU A 51 -0.95 2.14 -13.49
CA LEU A 51 -0.50 3.37 -12.83
C LEU A 51 0.56 3.11 -11.74
N ALA A 52 0.45 1.98 -11.02
CA ALA A 52 1.45 1.58 -10.03
C ALA A 52 2.81 1.29 -10.70
N ASN A 53 2.79 0.51 -11.79
CA ASN A 53 4.00 0.18 -12.55
C ASN A 53 4.63 1.43 -13.17
N GLU A 54 3.83 2.30 -13.80
CA GLU A 54 4.32 3.57 -14.35
C GLU A 54 4.95 4.48 -13.29
N ALA A 55 4.39 4.53 -12.08
CA ALA A 55 4.98 5.27 -10.97
C ALA A 55 6.29 4.63 -10.50
N TYR A 56 6.33 3.30 -10.40
CA TYR A 56 7.53 2.52 -10.04
C TYR A 56 8.67 2.77 -11.03
N ASP A 57 8.40 2.66 -12.33
CA ASP A 57 9.40 2.84 -13.40
C ASP A 57 9.99 4.26 -13.43
N ARG A 58 9.19 5.26 -13.04
CA ARG A 58 9.66 6.65 -12.88
C ARG A 58 10.38 6.91 -11.56
N GLY A 59 10.48 5.93 -10.67
CA GLY A 59 11.03 6.09 -9.32
C GLY A 59 10.13 6.88 -8.36
N ASP A 60 8.86 7.09 -8.70
CA ASP A 60 7.88 7.72 -7.81
C ASP A 60 7.35 6.67 -6.81
N PHE A 61 8.24 6.29 -5.89
CA PHE A 61 7.95 5.22 -4.94
C PHE A 61 6.84 5.57 -3.94
N GLN A 62 6.58 6.86 -3.72
CA GLN A 62 5.46 7.29 -2.88
C GLN A 62 4.12 6.89 -3.52
N ASN A 63 3.92 7.21 -4.80
CA ASN A 63 2.71 6.85 -5.53
C ASN A 63 2.66 5.36 -5.84
N SER A 64 3.76 4.72 -6.24
CA SER A 64 3.76 3.29 -6.53
C SER A 64 3.39 2.47 -5.31
N SER A 65 3.96 2.76 -4.12
CA SER A 65 3.63 2.04 -2.89
C SER A 65 2.15 2.21 -2.50
N TYR A 66 1.57 3.40 -2.68
CA TYR A 66 0.15 3.64 -2.44
C TYR A 66 -0.73 2.83 -3.40
N LEU A 67 -0.40 2.83 -4.70
CA LEU A 67 -1.19 2.14 -5.72
C LEU A 67 -1.07 0.62 -5.62
N TYR A 68 0.14 0.09 -5.34
CA TYR A 68 0.32 -1.34 -5.07
C TYR A 68 -0.43 -1.78 -3.81
N GLN A 69 -0.38 -1.00 -2.72
CA GLN A 69 -1.17 -1.31 -1.53
C GLN A 69 -2.66 -1.39 -1.87
N ARG A 70 -3.17 -0.42 -2.61
CA ARG A 70 -4.57 -0.43 -3.06
C ARG A 70 -4.89 -1.66 -3.92
N TYR A 71 -4.00 -2.03 -4.85
CA TYR A 71 -4.17 -3.20 -5.69
C TYR A 71 -4.28 -4.48 -4.85
N ILE A 72 -3.40 -4.63 -3.87
CA ILE A 72 -3.36 -5.75 -2.94
C ILE A 72 -4.63 -5.82 -2.10
N ASP A 73 -5.07 -4.70 -1.55
CA ASP A 73 -6.21 -4.64 -0.63
C ASP A 73 -7.56 -4.85 -1.32
N VAL A 74 -7.69 -4.43 -2.59
CA VAL A 74 -8.98 -4.35 -3.27
C VAL A 74 -9.15 -5.45 -4.31
N PHE A 75 -8.07 -5.91 -4.96
CA PHE A 75 -8.18 -6.75 -6.15
C PHE A 75 -7.49 -8.10 -6.02
N ASP A 76 -6.20 -8.12 -5.67
CA ASP A 76 -5.39 -9.34 -5.68
C ASP A 76 -4.20 -9.25 -4.72
N GLY A 77 -4.43 -9.66 -3.49
CA GLY A 77 -3.42 -9.71 -2.44
C GLY A 77 -2.34 -10.79 -2.61
N GLU A 78 -2.46 -11.63 -3.63
CA GLU A 78 -1.56 -12.77 -3.83
C GLU A 78 -0.66 -12.64 -5.06
N ASN A 79 -0.81 -11.57 -5.84
CA ASN A 79 0.00 -11.34 -7.04
C ASN A 79 1.47 -11.16 -6.68
N ILE A 80 2.29 -12.14 -7.02
CA ILE A 80 3.70 -12.21 -6.64
C ILE A 80 4.51 -11.03 -7.18
N SER A 81 4.33 -10.65 -8.44
CA SER A 81 5.06 -9.53 -9.03
C SER A 81 4.73 -8.22 -8.30
N VAL A 82 3.45 -7.98 -8.03
CA VAL A 82 2.99 -6.80 -7.29
C VAL A 82 3.57 -6.77 -5.88
N LEU A 83 3.61 -7.91 -5.18
CA LEU A 83 4.19 -8.00 -3.84
C LEU A 83 5.69 -7.68 -3.85
N ILE A 84 6.44 -8.11 -4.89
CA ILE A 84 7.87 -7.82 -5.03
C ILE A 84 8.10 -6.32 -5.21
N ASP A 85 7.40 -5.70 -6.16
CA ASP A 85 7.56 -4.28 -6.47
C ASP A 85 7.05 -3.39 -5.34
N TYR A 86 5.98 -3.80 -4.66
CA TYR A 86 5.49 -3.15 -3.46
C TYR A 86 6.52 -3.19 -2.31
N GLY A 87 7.13 -4.36 -2.08
CA GLY A 87 8.16 -4.52 -1.06
C GLY A 87 9.36 -3.59 -1.29
N TYR A 88 9.80 -3.47 -2.54
CA TYR A 88 10.89 -2.56 -2.91
C TYR A 88 10.46 -1.08 -2.83
N SER A 89 9.23 -0.75 -3.26
CA SER A 89 8.69 0.61 -3.14
C SER A 89 8.62 1.07 -1.68
N LEU A 90 8.19 0.20 -0.77
CA LEU A 90 8.15 0.47 0.67
C LEU A 90 9.52 0.83 1.24
N HIS A 91 10.57 0.11 0.85
CA HIS A 91 11.94 0.47 1.24
C HIS A 91 12.31 1.88 0.79
N ASN A 92 12.04 2.21 -0.48
CA ASN A 92 12.41 3.51 -1.04
C ASN A 92 11.64 4.70 -0.43
N VAL A 93 10.52 4.46 0.25
CA VAL A 93 9.81 5.48 1.06
C VAL A 93 10.15 5.40 2.55
N GLY A 94 11.25 4.70 2.92
CA GLY A 94 11.75 4.63 4.28
C GLY A 94 11.09 3.56 5.17
N ASN A 95 10.31 2.66 4.59
CA ASN A 95 9.62 1.59 5.33
C ASN A 95 10.24 0.21 5.06
N SER A 96 11.55 0.10 5.24
CA SER A 96 12.34 -1.12 4.93
C SER A 96 11.83 -2.36 5.65
N SER A 97 11.46 -2.23 6.93
CA SER A 97 10.97 -3.37 7.71
C SER A 97 9.74 -4.01 7.10
N LYS A 98 8.75 -3.18 6.73
CA LYS A 98 7.53 -3.67 6.07
C LYS A 98 7.82 -4.20 4.67
N GLY A 99 8.73 -3.57 3.93
CA GLY A 99 9.19 -4.06 2.63
C GLY A 99 9.77 -5.48 2.71
N ILE A 100 10.64 -5.74 3.69
CA ILE A 100 11.20 -7.07 3.95
C ILE A 100 10.11 -8.07 4.36
N GLU A 101 9.12 -7.67 5.16
CA GLU A 101 8.00 -8.54 5.53
C GLU A 101 7.20 -8.99 4.32
N ILE A 102 6.87 -8.07 3.42
CA ILE A 102 6.16 -8.37 2.16
C ILE A 102 6.98 -9.32 1.28
N LEU A 103 8.28 -9.07 1.11
CA LEU A 103 9.15 -9.96 0.34
C LEU A 103 9.26 -11.35 0.97
N LYS A 104 9.25 -11.46 2.29
CA LYS A 104 9.19 -12.75 2.99
C LYS A 104 7.86 -13.48 2.77
N VAL A 105 6.74 -12.78 2.56
CA VAL A 105 5.48 -13.43 2.13
C VAL A 105 5.65 -14.07 0.76
N VAL A 106 6.34 -13.41 -0.18
CA VAL A 106 6.69 -14.01 -1.47
C VAL A 106 7.52 -15.28 -1.27
N LEU A 107 8.56 -15.25 -0.44
CA LEU A 107 9.42 -16.41 -0.19
C LEU A 107 8.73 -17.58 0.53
N LYS A 108 7.65 -17.34 1.26
CA LYS A 108 6.82 -18.42 1.81
C LYS A 108 6.09 -19.20 0.72
N LYS A 109 5.72 -18.55 -0.38
CA LYS A 109 5.05 -19.17 -1.53
C LYS A 109 6.04 -19.68 -2.56
N GLN A 110 7.11 -18.95 -2.78
CA GLN A 110 8.17 -19.24 -3.75
C GLN A 110 9.54 -19.10 -3.08
N PRO A 111 10.02 -20.14 -2.37
CA PRO A 111 11.24 -20.07 -1.55
C PRO A 111 12.52 -19.70 -2.33
N ASN A 112 12.54 -19.93 -3.61
CA ASN A 112 13.67 -19.68 -4.50
C ASN A 112 13.48 -18.45 -5.40
N ASN A 113 12.44 -17.63 -5.16
CA ASN A 113 12.20 -16.44 -5.97
C ASN A 113 13.39 -15.47 -5.88
N ALA A 114 14.16 -15.41 -6.96
CA ALA A 114 15.40 -14.65 -7.03
C ALA A 114 15.19 -13.15 -6.81
N PHE A 115 14.09 -12.58 -7.33
CA PHE A 115 13.78 -11.17 -7.16
C PHE A 115 13.51 -10.82 -5.68
N ALA A 116 12.77 -11.66 -4.96
CA ALA A 116 12.51 -11.44 -3.55
C ALA A 116 13.79 -11.58 -2.71
N LEU A 117 14.61 -12.61 -2.96
CA LEU A 117 15.89 -12.82 -2.29
C LEU A 117 16.83 -11.64 -2.52
N PHE A 118 16.97 -11.22 -3.77
CA PHE A 118 17.82 -10.10 -4.17
C PHE A 118 17.36 -8.78 -3.54
N ASN A 119 16.07 -8.47 -3.61
CA ASN A 119 15.54 -7.22 -3.05
C ASN A 119 15.71 -7.15 -1.53
N ILE A 120 15.53 -8.26 -0.79
CA ILE A 120 15.83 -8.29 0.66
C ILE A 120 17.32 -7.97 0.91
N ALA A 121 18.21 -8.55 0.12
CA ALA A 121 19.64 -8.28 0.24
C ALA A 121 19.98 -6.81 -0.05
N VAL A 122 19.40 -6.23 -1.12
CA VAL A 122 19.58 -4.81 -1.48
C VAL A 122 19.07 -3.89 -0.37
N ILE A 123 17.92 -4.20 0.23
CA ILE A 123 17.37 -3.42 1.34
C ILE A 123 18.34 -3.43 2.52
N TYR A 124 18.82 -4.59 2.97
CA TYR A 124 19.81 -4.66 4.06
C TYR A 124 21.11 -3.94 3.72
N TYR A 125 21.57 -4.04 2.47
CA TYR A 125 22.77 -3.34 2.02
C TYR A 125 22.64 -1.82 2.13
N ARG A 126 21.52 -1.29 1.64
CA ARG A 126 21.22 0.16 1.69
C ARG A 126 20.98 0.66 3.11
N ASP A 127 20.41 -0.16 3.99
CA ASP A 127 20.24 0.13 5.41
C ASP A 127 21.53 -0.01 6.23
N GLY A 128 22.65 -0.41 5.59
CA GLY A 128 23.97 -0.52 6.21
C GLY A 128 24.27 -1.87 6.89
N ASP A 129 23.32 -2.81 6.91
CA ASP A 129 23.54 -4.16 7.47
C ASP A 129 24.20 -5.08 6.43
N LYS A 130 25.51 -4.87 6.23
CA LYS A 130 26.29 -5.64 5.25
C LYS A 130 26.31 -7.14 5.54
N SER A 131 26.22 -7.53 6.80
CA SER A 131 26.22 -8.96 7.18
C SER A 131 24.98 -9.66 6.65
N LYS A 132 23.79 -9.11 6.94
CA LYS A 132 22.54 -9.67 6.41
C LYS A 132 22.43 -9.52 4.89
N ALA A 133 22.93 -8.43 4.34
CA ALA A 133 22.97 -8.26 2.89
C ALA A 133 23.72 -9.40 2.21
N LYS A 134 24.94 -9.74 2.69
CA LYS A 134 25.71 -10.89 2.18
C LYS A 134 24.99 -12.22 2.36
N GLU A 135 24.37 -12.44 3.52
CA GLU A 135 23.59 -13.66 3.79
C GLU A 135 22.48 -13.86 2.74
N TRP A 136 21.66 -12.82 2.52
CA TRP A 136 20.56 -12.90 1.57
C TRP A 136 21.03 -12.95 0.12
N MET A 137 22.12 -12.27 -0.21
CA MET A 137 22.72 -12.32 -1.53
C MET A 137 23.25 -13.72 -1.86
N ASN A 138 23.92 -14.38 -0.89
CA ASN A 138 24.35 -15.77 -1.04
C ASN A 138 23.16 -16.71 -1.28
N LYS A 139 22.07 -16.54 -0.52
CA LYS A 139 20.84 -17.32 -0.77
C LYS A 139 20.30 -17.11 -2.19
N CYS A 140 20.38 -15.89 -2.72
CA CYS A 140 19.99 -15.58 -4.08
C CYS A 140 20.87 -16.30 -5.09
N VAL A 141 22.19 -16.30 -4.90
CA VAL A 141 23.14 -16.99 -5.78
C VAL A 141 22.98 -18.50 -5.74
N GLU A 142 22.76 -19.07 -4.55
CA GLU A 142 22.66 -20.52 -4.37
C GLU A 142 21.32 -21.11 -4.86
N LYS A 143 20.22 -20.36 -4.74
CA LYS A 143 18.86 -20.90 -4.87
C LYS A 143 17.95 -20.12 -5.81
N GLY A 144 18.38 -18.95 -6.28
CA GLY A 144 17.53 -18.09 -7.11
C GLY A 144 17.11 -18.77 -8.42
N ASP A 145 15.85 -18.62 -8.78
CA ASP A 145 15.21 -19.23 -9.95
C ASP A 145 15.29 -18.37 -11.23
N ALA A 146 15.87 -17.16 -11.17
CA ALA A 146 16.04 -16.26 -12.30
C ALA A 146 17.54 -16.01 -12.56
N PRO A 147 18.14 -16.61 -13.60
CA PRO A 147 19.58 -16.54 -13.88
C PRO A 147 20.13 -15.11 -13.98
N GLU A 148 19.38 -14.20 -14.58
CA GLU A 148 19.78 -12.80 -14.73
C GLU A 148 19.87 -12.06 -13.39
N ILE A 149 19.07 -12.44 -12.40
CA ILE A 149 19.12 -11.87 -11.04
C ILE A 149 20.24 -12.51 -10.24
N VAL A 150 20.46 -13.81 -10.42
CA VAL A 150 21.57 -14.56 -9.82
C VAL A 150 22.91 -13.97 -10.28
N GLU A 151 23.06 -13.64 -11.55
CA GLU A 151 24.25 -12.97 -12.08
C GLU A 151 24.46 -11.60 -11.43
N LYS A 152 23.41 -10.76 -11.34
CA LYS A 152 23.47 -9.47 -10.63
C LYS A 152 23.87 -9.64 -9.17
N ALA A 153 23.32 -10.64 -8.48
CA ALA A 153 23.65 -10.94 -7.11
C ALA A 153 25.13 -11.32 -6.95
N THR A 154 25.65 -12.13 -7.86
CA THR A 154 27.06 -12.56 -7.87
C THR A 154 27.98 -11.36 -8.04
N LEU A 155 27.70 -10.49 -9.00
CA LEU A 155 28.49 -9.27 -9.24
C LEU A 155 28.48 -8.34 -8.02
N LEU A 156 27.32 -8.17 -7.40
CA LEU A 156 27.20 -7.30 -6.22
C LEU A 156 27.94 -7.87 -5.00
N LEU A 157 27.92 -9.19 -4.81
CA LEU A 157 28.69 -9.86 -3.75
C LEU A 157 30.20 -9.63 -3.86
N GLN A 158 30.72 -9.58 -5.08
CA GLN A 158 32.17 -9.31 -5.31
C GLN A 158 32.57 -7.89 -4.93
N GLN A 159 31.61 -6.95 -4.85
CA GLN A 159 31.83 -5.54 -4.52
C GLN A 159 31.58 -5.23 -3.04
N MET A 160 31.06 -6.15 -2.26
CA MET A 160 30.72 -6.00 -0.84
C MET A 160 31.86 -6.43 0.08
#